data_08d32b3f63d4a409681cb9cf992aa35c
#
_entry.id   08d32b3f63d4a409681cb9cf992aa35c
#
_cell.length_a   1.000
_cell.length_b   1.000
_cell.length_c   1.000
_cell.angle_alpha   90.00
_cell.angle_beta   90.00
_cell.angle_gamma   90.00
#
_symmetry.space_group_name_H-M   'P 1'
#
loop_
_entity.id
_entity.type
_entity.pdbx_description
1 polymer ?
#
loop_
_entity_poly.entity_id
_entity_poly.type
_entity_poly.pdbx_seq_one_letter_code
_entity_poly.pdbx_strand_id
1 'polypeptide(L)'
;EGMLELLLANHPLDCPVCDKGGECPLQDQAFSHGPGESRFVEEKRHYEKPIAISDNVYLDRERCILCDRCTRFADEVAGDAMIPFKNTQVMTFPDEPFSSYFSGNTVQICPVGALTAKPYRFKARPWDIEHVESTCTTCSVGCRTVVQSSRDELVRYQGVDSQPVNWGWLCDKGRF
;
A
#
# COMPACT_ATOMS: atom_id res chain seq x y z
N GLU A 1 0.24 20.07 -12.90
CA GLU A 1 -1.24 19.92 -12.90
C GLU A 1 -1.69 18.78 -13.82
N GLY A 2 -1.42 18.81 -15.16
CA GLY A 2 -1.95 17.83 -16.12
C GLY A 2 -1.69 16.36 -15.79
N MET A 3 -0.52 16.01 -15.26
CA MET A 3 -0.23 14.63 -14.80
C MET A 3 -1.13 14.22 -13.63
N LEU A 4 -1.42 15.13 -12.71
CA LEU A 4 -2.34 14.85 -11.59
C LEU A 4 -3.78 14.70 -12.10
N GLU A 5 -4.22 15.54 -13.04
CA GLU A 5 -5.54 15.37 -13.68
C GLU A 5 -5.66 14.00 -14.36
N LEU A 6 -4.62 13.55 -15.09
CA LEU A 6 -4.61 12.23 -15.71
C LEU A 6 -4.74 11.10 -14.69
N LEU A 7 -3.98 11.17 -13.59
CA LEU A 7 -4.02 10.16 -12.52
C LEU A 7 -5.37 10.17 -11.78
N LEU A 8 -5.99 11.34 -11.61
CA LEU A 8 -7.25 11.51 -10.89
C LEU A 8 -8.49 11.26 -11.76
N ALA A 9 -8.38 11.31 -13.10
CA ALA A 9 -9.50 11.16 -14.02
C ALA A 9 -10.38 9.94 -13.70
N ASN A 10 -9.78 8.78 -13.53
CA ASN A 10 -10.48 7.54 -13.17
C ASN A 10 -10.28 7.11 -11.71
N HIS A 11 -9.53 7.88 -10.91
CA HIS A 11 -9.33 7.55 -9.50
C HIS A 11 -10.65 7.73 -8.72
N PRO A 12 -11.10 6.73 -7.93
CA PRO A 12 -12.39 6.82 -7.24
C PRO A 12 -12.35 7.87 -6.12
N LEU A 13 -13.50 8.44 -5.78
CA LEU A 13 -13.67 9.38 -4.67
C LEU A 13 -13.76 8.66 -3.32
N ASP A 14 -12.87 7.73 -3.08
CA ASP A 14 -12.87 6.80 -1.96
C ASP A 14 -12.08 7.28 -0.74
N CYS A 15 -11.49 8.47 -0.74
CA CYS A 15 -10.63 8.93 0.36
C CYS A 15 -11.24 8.71 1.77
N PRO A 16 -12.53 8.96 2.01
CA PRO A 16 -13.16 8.70 3.31
C PRO A 16 -13.18 7.23 3.73
N VAL A 17 -13.18 6.29 2.76
CA VAL A 17 -13.22 4.84 2.97
C VAL A 17 -11.93 4.14 2.51
N CYS A 18 -10.86 4.90 2.29
CA CYS A 18 -9.57 4.40 1.87
C CYS A 18 -8.59 4.38 3.03
N ASP A 19 -7.97 3.23 3.33
CA ASP A 19 -6.98 3.12 4.42
C ASP A 19 -5.71 3.94 4.20
N LYS A 20 -5.45 4.39 2.98
CA LYS A 20 -4.32 5.27 2.66
C LYS A 20 -4.67 6.76 2.83
N GLY A 21 -5.93 7.10 3.12
CA GLY A 21 -6.36 8.47 3.33
C GLY A 21 -5.64 9.12 4.52
N GLY A 22 -4.98 10.27 4.28
CA GLY A 22 -4.15 10.98 5.26
C GLY A 22 -2.66 10.63 5.25
N GLU A 23 -2.27 9.55 4.54
CA GLU A 23 -0.87 9.18 4.28
C GLU A 23 -0.66 8.81 2.81
N CYS A 24 -1.40 9.44 1.91
CA CYS A 24 -1.44 9.13 0.48
C CYS A 24 -0.64 10.16 -0.33
N PRO A 25 0.52 9.79 -0.91
CA PRO A 25 1.30 10.70 -1.76
C PRO A 25 0.51 11.31 -2.92
N LEU A 26 -0.44 10.58 -3.52
CA LEU A 26 -1.31 11.14 -4.56
C LEU A 26 -2.20 12.26 -4.00
N GLN A 27 -2.76 12.06 -2.81
CA GLN A 27 -3.59 13.06 -2.13
C GLN A 27 -2.78 14.31 -1.79
N ASP A 28 -1.58 14.14 -1.22
CA ASP A 28 -0.69 15.24 -0.85
C ASP A 28 -0.27 16.06 -2.08
N GLN A 29 0.09 15.39 -3.16
CA GLN A 29 0.45 16.06 -4.42
C GLN A 29 -0.77 16.76 -5.05
N ALA A 30 -1.96 16.17 -4.97
CA ALA A 30 -3.18 16.78 -5.48
C ALA A 30 -3.55 18.05 -4.72
N PHE A 31 -3.40 18.06 -3.38
CA PHE A 31 -3.63 19.25 -2.58
C PHE A 31 -2.59 20.35 -2.82
N SER A 32 -1.32 19.98 -3.02
CA SER A 32 -0.24 20.95 -3.17
C SER A 32 -0.15 21.54 -4.59
N HIS A 33 -0.50 20.78 -5.61
CA HIS A 33 -0.21 21.09 -7.02
C HIS A 33 -1.35 20.77 -7.98
N GLY A 34 -2.42 20.18 -7.51
CA GLY A 34 -3.60 19.85 -8.33
C GLY A 34 -4.54 21.03 -8.52
N PRO A 35 -5.42 20.97 -9.54
CA PRO A 35 -6.52 21.92 -9.68
C PRO A 35 -7.56 21.71 -8.58
N GLY A 36 -8.24 22.77 -8.17
CA GLY A 36 -9.31 22.70 -7.18
C GLY A 36 -10.58 22.02 -7.70
N GLU A 37 -10.76 21.97 -9.01
CA GLU A 37 -11.93 21.37 -9.67
C GLU A 37 -11.49 20.39 -10.76
N SER A 38 -12.26 19.32 -10.94
CA SER A 38 -12.03 18.34 -12.00
C SER A 38 -12.72 18.77 -13.29
N ARG A 39 -11.98 18.70 -14.42
CA ARG A 39 -12.54 18.85 -15.76
C ARG A 39 -13.10 17.56 -16.34
N PHE A 40 -12.93 16.43 -15.64
CA PHE A 40 -13.42 15.13 -16.06
C PHE A 40 -14.91 15.01 -15.71
N VAL A 41 -15.76 14.91 -16.73
CA VAL A 41 -17.22 14.89 -16.62
C VAL A 41 -17.83 13.52 -16.91
N GLU A 42 -17.03 12.57 -17.36
CA GLU A 42 -17.47 11.22 -17.67
C GLU A 42 -17.54 10.34 -16.42
N GLU A 43 -18.26 9.24 -16.51
CA GLU A 43 -18.31 8.24 -15.44
C GLU A 43 -16.94 7.58 -15.27
N LYS A 44 -16.48 7.49 -14.01
CA LYS A 44 -15.21 6.82 -13.68
C LYS A 44 -15.35 5.31 -13.87
N ARG A 45 -14.24 4.64 -14.22
CA ARG A 45 -14.21 3.18 -14.38
C ARG A 45 -14.56 2.48 -13.07
N HIS A 46 -15.36 1.42 -13.20
CA HIS A 46 -15.72 0.55 -12.09
C HIS A 46 -15.19 -0.87 -12.30
N TYR A 47 -14.64 -1.42 -11.24
CA TYR A 47 -14.15 -2.80 -11.17
C TYR A 47 -14.66 -3.47 -9.89
N GLU A 48 -14.63 -4.78 -9.88
CA GLU A 48 -14.83 -5.53 -8.64
C GLU A 48 -13.78 -5.13 -7.60
N LYS A 49 -14.23 -4.81 -6.38
CA LYS A 49 -13.36 -4.40 -5.27
C LYS A 49 -13.98 -4.67 -3.90
N PRO A 50 -13.17 -4.96 -2.88
CA PRO A 50 -11.75 -5.33 -2.97
C PRO A 50 -11.54 -6.78 -3.39
N ILE A 51 -10.42 -7.07 -4.02
CA ILE A 51 -10.03 -8.44 -4.38
C ILE A 51 -9.04 -8.95 -3.33
N ALA A 52 -9.33 -10.09 -2.71
CA ALA A 52 -8.36 -10.74 -1.82
C ALA A 52 -7.30 -11.45 -2.68
N ILE A 53 -6.07 -10.92 -2.68
CA ILE A 53 -4.95 -11.52 -3.43
C ILE A 53 -4.07 -12.44 -2.57
N SER A 54 -4.20 -12.34 -1.25
CA SER A 54 -3.60 -13.25 -0.27
C SER A 54 -4.39 -13.21 1.04
N ASP A 55 -3.95 -13.98 2.03
CA ASP A 55 -4.54 -13.95 3.37
C ASP A 55 -4.36 -12.59 4.07
N ASN A 56 -3.31 -11.86 3.72
CA ASN A 56 -2.95 -10.60 4.37
C ASN A 56 -3.21 -9.35 3.53
N VAL A 57 -3.42 -9.46 2.21
CA VAL A 57 -3.46 -8.31 1.31
C VAL A 57 -4.72 -8.27 0.45
N TYR A 58 -5.34 -7.10 0.39
CA TYR A 58 -6.38 -6.76 -0.57
C TYR A 58 -5.83 -5.88 -1.69
N LEU A 59 -6.35 -6.08 -2.90
CA LEU A 59 -6.12 -5.22 -4.07
C LEU A 59 -7.43 -4.51 -4.46
N ASP A 60 -7.36 -3.20 -4.62
CA ASP A 60 -8.37 -2.36 -5.23
C ASP A 60 -7.84 -1.79 -6.55
N ARG A 61 -8.34 -2.31 -7.67
CA ARG A 61 -7.88 -1.92 -9.01
C ARG A 61 -8.30 -0.51 -9.40
N GLU A 62 -9.42 -0.01 -8.88
CA GLU A 62 -9.87 1.36 -9.17
C GLU A 62 -8.92 2.39 -8.59
N ARG A 63 -8.34 2.12 -7.41
CA ARG A 63 -7.40 3.01 -6.74
C ARG A 63 -5.99 2.93 -7.31
N CYS A 64 -5.68 1.90 -8.10
CA CYS A 64 -4.35 1.71 -8.65
C CYS A 64 -4.02 2.78 -9.71
N ILE A 65 -2.89 3.47 -9.52
CA ILE A 65 -2.37 4.48 -10.47
C ILE A 65 -1.33 3.92 -11.43
N LEU A 66 -1.19 2.61 -11.49
CA LEU A 66 -0.30 1.89 -12.43
C LEU A 66 1.17 2.30 -12.34
N CYS A 67 1.67 2.59 -11.14
CA CYS A 67 3.03 3.08 -10.91
C CYS A 67 4.10 1.99 -10.89
N ASP A 68 3.70 0.73 -10.96
CA ASP A 68 4.56 -0.47 -11.05
C ASP A 68 5.51 -0.71 -9.86
N ARG A 69 5.39 0.04 -8.76
CA ARG A 69 6.27 -0.12 -7.58
C ARG A 69 6.15 -1.51 -6.94
N CYS A 70 4.95 -2.05 -6.82
CA CYS A 70 4.71 -3.35 -6.18
C CYS A 70 5.29 -4.50 -7.00
N THR A 71 5.14 -4.48 -8.32
CA THR A 71 5.63 -5.52 -9.22
C THR A 71 7.16 -5.49 -9.30
N ARG A 72 7.75 -4.30 -9.40
CA ARG A 72 9.20 -4.12 -9.37
C ARG A 72 9.79 -4.51 -8.02
N PHE A 73 9.15 -4.20 -6.91
CA PHE A 73 9.58 -4.67 -5.60
C PHE A 73 9.59 -6.19 -5.54
N ALA A 74 8.53 -6.84 -6.00
CA ALA A 74 8.41 -8.30 -5.99
C ALA A 74 9.51 -8.97 -6.82
N ASP A 75 9.79 -8.45 -8.00
CA ASP A 75 10.80 -8.98 -8.92
C ASP A 75 12.23 -8.60 -8.50
N GLU A 76 12.52 -7.30 -8.34
CA GLU A 76 13.88 -6.78 -8.18
C GLU A 76 14.41 -6.87 -6.75
N VAL A 77 13.55 -6.84 -5.73
CA VAL A 77 13.93 -6.80 -4.31
C VAL A 77 13.62 -8.12 -3.60
N ALA A 78 12.37 -8.59 -3.69
CA ALA A 78 11.96 -9.83 -3.05
C ALA A 78 12.41 -11.08 -3.82
N GLY A 79 12.62 -10.97 -5.14
CA GLY A 79 13.02 -12.09 -6.00
C GLY A 79 11.88 -13.08 -6.27
N ASP A 80 10.63 -12.66 -6.09
CA ASP A 80 9.44 -13.45 -6.35
C ASP A 80 8.39 -12.64 -7.14
N ALA A 81 8.32 -12.80 -8.43
CA ALA A 81 7.44 -12.06 -9.35
C ALA A 81 5.97 -12.53 -9.29
N MET A 82 5.42 -12.77 -8.08
CA MET A 82 4.06 -13.31 -7.89
C MET A 82 2.94 -12.30 -8.13
N ILE A 83 3.27 -11.03 -8.34
CA ILE A 83 2.31 -9.95 -8.60
C ILE A 83 2.71 -9.20 -9.89
N PRO A 84 2.46 -9.79 -11.08
CA PRO A 84 2.84 -9.19 -12.35
C PRO A 84 1.93 -8.04 -12.77
N PHE A 85 2.47 -7.20 -13.65
CA PHE A 85 1.73 -6.20 -14.38
C PHE A 85 1.38 -6.73 -15.78
N LYS A 86 0.10 -6.98 -16.06
CA LYS A 86 -0.36 -7.53 -17.31
C LYS A 86 -1.65 -6.86 -17.76
N ASN A 87 -1.77 -6.62 -19.07
CA ASN A 87 -2.96 -5.98 -19.65
C ASN A 87 -3.35 -4.65 -18.96
N THR A 88 -2.35 -3.82 -18.65
CA THR A 88 -2.52 -2.53 -17.94
C THR A 88 -3.13 -2.66 -16.53
N GLN A 89 -2.95 -3.79 -15.87
CA GLN A 89 -3.43 -4.03 -14.50
C GLN A 89 -2.42 -4.82 -13.68
N VAL A 90 -2.37 -4.52 -12.40
CA VAL A 90 -1.73 -5.39 -11.41
C VAL A 90 -2.65 -6.58 -11.16
N MET A 91 -2.10 -7.78 -11.19
CA MET A 91 -2.89 -9.00 -10.98
C MET A 91 -2.08 -10.08 -10.27
N THR A 92 -2.76 -11.13 -9.86
CA THR A 92 -2.17 -12.38 -9.39
C THR A 92 -2.51 -13.49 -10.38
N PHE A 93 -1.79 -14.59 -10.34
CA PHE A 93 -2.15 -15.76 -11.10
C PHE A 93 -3.39 -16.42 -10.47
N PRO A 94 -4.34 -16.95 -11.27
CA PRO A 94 -5.60 -17.49 -10.74
C PRO A 94 -5.43 -18.61 -9.71
N ASP A 95 -4.43 -19.47 -9.91
CA ASP A 95 -4.15 -20.63 -9.06
C ASP A 95 -2.98 -20.40 -8.08
N GLU A 96 -2.37 -19.21 -8.09
CA GLU A 96 -1.24 -18.85 -7.25
C GLU A 96 -1.56 -17.57 -6.47
N PRO A 97 -1.99 -17.66 -5.21
CA PRO A 97 -2.20 -16.49 -4.38
C PRO A 97 -0.87 -15.76 -4.16
N PHE A 98 -0.93 -14.46 -3.90
CA PHE A 98 0.25 -13.67 -3.57
C PHE A 98 0.82 -14.08 -2.21
N SER A 99 1.55 -15.19 -2.19
CA SER A 99 2.11 -15.84 -1.00
C SER A 99 3.55 -15.43 -0.69
N SER A 100 4.03 -14.33 -1.27
CA SER A 100 5.36 -13.77 -0.98
C SER A 100 5.57 -13.58 0.52
N TYR A 101 6.74 -14.01 1.02
CA TYR A 101 7.15 -13.80 2.41
C TYR A 101 7.38 -12.32 2.74
N PHE A 102 7.35 -11.45 1.73
CA PHE A 102 7.56 -10.01 1.83
C PHE A 102 6.35 -9.21 1.33
N SER A 103 5.19 -9.82 1.22
CA SER A 103 3.99 -9.22 0.61
C SER A 103 3.58 -7.89 1.25
N GLY A 104 3.74 -7.75 2.57
CA GLY A 104 3.41 -6.55 3.32
C GLY A 104 4.21 -5.30 2.91
N ASN A 105 5.40 -5.46 2.29
CA ASN A 105 6.14 -4.31 1.78
C ASN A 105 5.46 -3.66 0.58
N THR A 106 4.76 -4.43 -0.24
CA THR A 106 4.01 -3.87 -1.38
C THR A 106 2.88 -2.95 -0.91
N VAL A 107 2.29 -3.24 0.25
CA VAL A 107 1.32 -2.36 0.93
C VAL A 107 1.99 -1.08 1.42
N GLN A 108 3.15 -1.21 2.07
CA GLN A 108 3.89 -0.06 2.62
C GLN A 108 4.32 0.92 1.53
N ILE A 109 4.87 0.42 0.41
CA ILE A 109 5.37 1.26 -0.69
C ILE A 109 4.28 1.72 -1.66
N CYS A 110 3.09 1.14 -1.62
CA CYS A 110 2.00 1.56 -2.49
C CYS A 110 1.64 3.02 -2.21
N PRO A 111 1.73 3.93 -3.23
CA PRO A 111 1.51 5.36 -3.01
C PRO A 111 0.04 5.73 -2.84
N VAL A 112 -0.86 4.75 -3.04
CA VAL A 112 -2.32 4.92 -2.95
C VAL A 112 -2.94 3.74 -2.19
N GLY A 113 -4.24 3.76 -1.95
CA GLY A 113 -4.95 2.68 -1.28
C GLY A 113 -5.29 1.48 -2.16
N ALA A 114 -4.49 1.21 -3.21
CA ALA A 114 -4.71 0.07 -4.09
C ALA A 114 -4.34 -1.26 -3.41
N LEU A 115 -3.22 -1.32 -2.70
CA LEU A 115 -2.83 -2.45 -1.88
C LEU A 115 -3.01 -2.08 -0.40
N THR A 116 -3.77 -2.87 0.33
CA THR A 116 -4.09 -2.64 1.74
C THR A 116 -3.93 -3.92 2.55
N ALA A 117 -3.46 -3.78 3.79
CA ALA A 117 -3.31 -4.91 4.70
C ALA A 117 -4.66 -5.24 5.36
N LYS A 118 -5.09 -6.49 5.28
CA LYS A 118 -6.33 -6.95 5.93
C LYS A 118 -6.34 -6.69 7.44
N PRO A 119 -5.26 -6.98 8.20
CA PRO A 119 -5.25 -6.77 9.65
C PRO A 119 -5.39 -5.30 10.07
N TYR A 120 -4.92 -4.37 9.24
CA TYR A 120 -4.99 -2.93 9.54
C TYR A 120 -6.28 -2.27 9.03
N ARG A 121 -6.95 -2.89 8.06
CA ARG A 121 -8.06 -2.25 7.33
C ARG A 121 -9.10 -1.66 8.28
N PHE A 122 -9.37 -0.36 8.13
CA PHE A 122 -10.34 0.45 8.89
C PHE A 122 -10.11 0.56 10.41
N LYS A 123 -8.89 0.26 10.92
CA LYS A 123 -8.60 0.33 12.34
C LYS A 123 -8.29 1.74 12.84
N ALA A 124 -7.51 2.50 12.09
CA ALA A 124 -7.06 3.82 12.51
C ALA A 124 -6.82 4.77 11.33
N ARG A 125 -6.70 6.05 11.63
CA ARG A 125 -6.25 7.09 10.70
C ARG A 125 -4.86 7.57 11.09
N PRO A 126 -4.02 8.04 10.13
CA PRO A 126 -2.65 8.44 10.43
C PRO A 126 -2.49 9.46 11.56
N TRP A 127 -3.43 10.38 11.70
CA TRP A 127 -3.43 11.41 12.75
C TRP A 127 -3.83 10.87 14.14
N ASP A 128 -4.38 9.66 14.22
CA ASP A 128 -4.74 8.98 15.47
C ASP A 128 -3.66 7.97 15.91
N ILE A 129 -2.56 7.85 15.14
CA ILE A 129 -1.55 6.82 15.35
C ILE A 129 -0.36 7.39 16.12
N GLU A 130 0.02 6.73 17.18
CA GLU A 130 1.29 6.91 17.89
C GLU A 130 2.37 6.00 17.27
N HIS A 131 3.59 6.52 17.18
CA HIS A 131 4.72 5.86 16.55
C HIS A 131 5.86 5.65 17.56
N VAL A 132 6.29 4.40 17.73
CA VAL A 132 7.43 4.06 18.57
C VAL A 132 8.41 3.21 17.78
N GLU A 133 9.63 3.69 17.58
CA GLU A 133 10.69 2.91 16.95
C GLU A 133 11.13 1.75 17.85
N SER A 134 11.34 0.60 17.25
CA SER A 134 11.69 -0.63 17.93
C SER A 134 12.52 -1.55 17.02
N THR A 135 12.79 -2.74 17.50
CA THR A 135 13.48 -3.79 16.76
C THR A 135 12.61 -5.04 16.74
N CYS A 136 12.47 -5.64 15.57
CA CYS A 136 11.75 -6.91 15.42
C CYS A 136 12.50 -8.03 16.17
N THR A 137 11.77 -8.81 16.97
CA THR A 137 12.31 -9.88 17.80
C THR A 137 12.00 -11.28 17.28
N THR A 138 11.39 -11.41 16.10
CA THR A 138 10.93 -12.71 15.58
C THR A 138 12.04 -13.58 15.01
N CYS A 139 13.20 -13.01 14.70
CA CYS A 139 14.38 -13.75 14.24
C CYS A 139 15.69 -12.97 14.52
N SER A 140 16.84 -13.58 14.21
CA SER A 140 18.18 -13.02 14.48
C SER A 140 18.54 -11.80 13.61
N VAL A 141 17.79 -11.49 12.56
CA VAL A 141 18.08 -10.31 11.70
C VAL A 141 17.92 -9.01 12.47
N GLY A 142 16.94 -8.93 13.39
CA GLY A 142 16.73 -7.75 14.22
C GLY A 142 16.32 -6.51 13.43
N CYS A 143 15.45 -6.66 12.43
CA CYS A 143 15.00 -5.57 11.57
C CYS A 143 14.48 -4.37 12.37
N ARG A 144 14.87 -3.18 11.95
CA ARG A 144 14.33 -1.94 12.53
C ARG A 144 12.87 -1.77 12.09
N THR A 145 12.02 -1.50 13.05
CA THR A 145 10.58 -1.38 12.84
C THR A 145 10.01 -0.22 13.65
N VAL A 146 8.93 0.36 13.17
CA VAL A 146 8.08 1.23 13.94
C VAL A 146 6.81 0.49 14.33
N VAL A 147 6.55 0.47 15.62
CA VAL A 147 5.31 -0.03 16.22
C VAL A 147 4.30 1.11 16.18
N GLN A 148 3.13 0.86 15.65
CA GLN A 148 2.08 1.85 15.51
C GLN A 148 0.85 1.42 16.30
N SER A 149 0.42 2.28 17.22
CA SER A 149 -0.74 2.07 18.08
C SER A 149 -1.75 3.20 17.95
N SER A 150 -2.99 2.90 18.23
CA SER A 150 -4.08 3.88 18.30
C SER A 150 -5.05 3.45 19.40
N ARG A 151 -5.40 4.37 20.30
CA ARG A 151 -6.36 4.13 21.41
C ARG A 151 -6.00 2.90 22.25
N ASP A 152 -4.73 2.79 22.62
CA ASP A 152 -4.16 1.67 23.39
C ASP A 152 -4.18 0.30 22.68
N GLU A 153 -4.49 0.27 21.36
CA GLU A 153 -4.41 -0.95 20.56
C GLU A 153 -3.25 -0.88 19.57
N LEU A 154 -2.52 -1.98 19.44
CA LEU A 154 -1.53 -2.16 18.38
C LEU A 154 -2.25 -2.33 17.04
N VAL A 155 -1.94 -1.46 16.06
CA VAL A 155 -2.65 -1.46 14.77
C VAL A 155 -1.80 -1.99 13.62
N ARG A 156 -0.50 -1.69 13.58
CA ARG A 156 0.40 -2.22 12.53
C ARG A 156 1.89 -2.05 12.88
N TYR A 157 2.72 -2.81 12.17
CA TYR A 157 4.17 -2.64 12.12
C TYR A 157 4.60 -2.16 10.72
N GLN A 158 5.55 -1.24 10.69
CA GLN A 158 6.20 -0.81 9.44
C GLN A 158 7.71 -0.88 9.57
N GLY A 159 8.41 -1.17 8.45
CA GLY A 159 9.85 -1.13 8.42
C GLY A 159 10.38 0.29 8.47
N VAL A 160 11.43 0.51 9.24
CA VAL A 160 12.18 1.76 9.27
C VAL A 160 13.44 1.58 8.46
N ASP A 161 13.79 2.58 7.65
CA ASP A 161 15.00 2.54 6.85
C ASP A 161 16.25 2.49 7.72
N SER A 162 16.94 1.37 7.63
CA SER A 162 18.23 1.15 8.30
C SER A 162 19.14 0.40 7.33
N GLN A 163 19.99 1.14 6.62
CA GLN A 163 20.87 0.59 5.59
C GLN A 163 21.66 -0.65 6.02
N PRO A 164 22.27 -0.70 7.23
CA PRO A 164 23.03 -1.88 7.60
C PRO A 164 22.19 -3.11 7.94
N VAL A 165 20.85 -3.00 8.05
CA VAL A 165 20.00 -4.10 8.51
C VAL A 165 18.93 -4.46 7.48
N ASN A 166 17.96 -3.61 7.21
CA ASN A 166 16.74 -3.99 6.46
C ASN A 166 16.22 -2.95 5.45
N TRP A 167 16.86 -1.79 5.26
CA TRP A 167 16.44 -0.74 4.31
C TRP A 167 14.93 -0.44 4.29
N GLY A 168 14.27 -0.54 5.43
CA GLY A 168 12.81 -0.35 5.53
C GLY A 168 11.96 -1.58 5.17
N TRP A 169 12.55 -2.69 4.78
CA TRP A 169 11.83 -3.92 4.45
C TRP A 169 11.60 -4.79 5.69
N LEU A 170 10.40 -5.36 5.80
CA LEU A 170 10.05 -6.37 6.81
C LEU A 170 9.51 -7.62 6.13
N CYS A 171 9.84 -8.78 6.68
CA CYS A 171 9.14 -10.00 6.29
C CYS A 171 7.72 -10.01 6.88
N ASP A 172 6.82 -10.77 6.29
CA ASP A 172 5.42 -10.83 6.72
C ASP A 172 5.28 -11.40 8.14
N LYS A 173 6.15 -12.34 8.55
CA LYS A 173 6.22 -12.83 9.93
C LYS A 173 6.52 -11.73 10.97
N GLY A 174 7.30 -10.72 10.60
CA GLY A 174 7.63 -9.60 11.48
C GLY A 174 6.65 -8.44 11.38
N ARG A 175 5.75 -8.48 10.38
CA ARG A 175 4.77 -7.43 10.12
C ARG A 175 3.37 -7.80 10.60
N PHE A 176 2.99 -9.07 10.46
CA PHE A 176 1.67 -9.62 10.76
C PHE A 176 1.75 -10.67 11.89
#